data_4ce5310e71d023f17a57eea0db37a00f
#
_entry.id   4ce5310e71d023f17a57eea0db37a00f
#
_cell.length_a   1.000
_cell.length_b   1.000
_cell.length_c   1.000
_cell.angle_alpha   90.00
_cell.angle_beta   90.00
_cell.angle_gamma   90.00
#
_symmetry.space_group_name_H-M   'P 1'
#
loop_
_entity.id
_entity.type
_entity.pdbx_description
1 polymer ?
#
loop_
_entity_poly.entity_id
_entity_poly.type
_entity_poly.pdbx_seq_one_letter_code
_entity_poly.pdbx_strand_id
1 'polypeptide(L)'
;MGLRSEWNLLKAAVMCYTRLPVGEVHFDAATAHEAARYMPLVGALIGGCGAVVYALAFFLLRLPPSVSSVLALSTMIVVTGAFHEDGFSDFLDGFGGGTSRERVLEIMKDSHAGAFGMIGTVMQLLLKVCCLSALTSPIP
;
A
#
# COMPACT_ATOMS: atom_id res chain seq x y z
N MET A 1 4.19 30.45 -3.10
CA MET A 1 4.77 29.19 -2.61
C MET A 1 5.96 28.86 -3.51
N GLY A 2 7.17 28.71 -2.97
CA GLY A 2 8.38 28.51 -3.78
C GLY A 2 8.58 27.03 -4.12
N LEU A 3 9.25 26.73 -5.26
CA LEU A 3 9.58 25.35 -5.72
C LEU A 3 10.25 24.48 -4.62
N ARG A 4 11.02 25.08 -3.72
CA ARG A 4 11.62 24.40 -2.57
C ARG A 4 10.58 23.88 -1.57
N SER A 5 9.46 24.60 -1.38
CA SER A 5 8.36 24.20 -0.51
C SER A 5 7.62 22.99 -1.10
N GLU A 6 7.31 23.02 -2.40
CA GLU A 6 6.63 21.93 -3.10
C GLU A 6 7.46 20.63 -3.11
N TRP A 7 8.77 20.75 -3.34
CA TRP A 7 9.69 19.60 -3.29
C TRP A 7 9.76 18.96 -1.89
N ASN A 8 9.75 19.78 -0.84
CA ASN A 8 9.72 19.28 0.54
C ASN A 8 8.39 18.57 0.86
N LEU A 9 7.26 19.08 0.35
CA LEU A 9 5.96 18.42 0.52
C LEU A 9 5.89 17.09 -0.23
N LEU A 10 6.44 17.01 -1.44
CA LEU A 10 6.54 15.73 -2.16
C LEU A 10 7.41 14.72 -1.39
N LYS A 11 8.57 15.14 -0.87
CA LYS A 11 9.40 14.28 -0.01
C LYS A 11 8.64 13.83 1.24
N ALA A 12 7.91 14.74 1.89
CA ALA A 12 7.09 14.43 3.05
C ALA A 12 6.01 13.37 2.71
N ALA A 13 5.37 13.47 1.55
CA ALA A 13 4.43 12.46 1.07
C ALA A 13 5.10 11.10 0.85
N VAL A 14 6.25 11.06 0.16
CA VAL A 14 7.00 9.81 -0.04
C VAL A 14 7.40 9.19 1.30
N MET A 15 7.90 10.01 2.25
CA MET A 15 8.29 9.55 3.58
C MET A 15 7.09 8.99 4.37
N CYS A 16 5.91 9.61 4.25
CA CYS A 16 4.72 9.20 4.98
C CYS A 16 4.17 7.86 4.50
N TYR A 17 4.16 7.62 3.18
CA TYR A 17 3.48 6.47 2.57
C TYR A 17 4.42 5.38 2.07
N THR A 18 5.74 5.57 2.20
CA THR A 18 6.74 4.58 1.76
C THR A 18 7.89 4.47 2.74
N ARG A 19 8.68 3.42 2.59
CA ARG A 19 9.97 3.25 3.30
C ARG A 19 11.16 3.75 2.50
N LEU A 20 10.92 4.47 1.41
CA LEU A 20 12.00 4.98 0.56
C LEU A 20 12.75 6.10 1.28
N PRO A 21 14.09 6.10 1.26
CA PRO A 21 14.89 7.14 1.88
C PRO A 21 14.80 8.44 1.07
N VAL A 22 14.24 9.49 1.64
CA VAL A 22 14.08 10.81 1.00
C VAL A 22 14.95 11.91 1.60
N GLY A 23 15.81 11.54 2.58
CA GLY A 23 16.61 12.49 3.34
C GLY A 23 15.80 13.23 4.41
N GLU A 24 16.41 14.22 5.04
CA GLU A 24 15.76 15.00 6.10
C GLU A 24 14.60 15.82 5.56
N VAL A 25 13.45 15.70 6.20
CA VAL A 25 12.24 16.47 5.93
C VAL A 25 11.65 16.91 7.27
N HIS A 26 11.35 18.18 7.42
CA HIS A 26 10.55 18.62 8.57
C HIS A 26 9.11 18.11 8.40
N PHE A 27 8.66 17.30 9.35
CA PHE A 27 7.37 16.64 9.27
C PHE A 27 6.56 16.91 10.53
N ASP A 28 5.48 17.65 10.37
CA ASP A 28 4.47 17.92 11.39
C ASP A 28 3.05 17.66 10.84
N ALA A 29 2.03 17.84 11.67
CA ALA A 29 0.65 17.59 11.27
C ALA A 29 0.19 18.49 10.10
N ALA A 30 0.67 19.73 10.03
CA ALA A 30 0.34 20.65 8.93
C ALA A 30 0.99 20.18 7.63
N THR A 31 2.28 19.83 7.67
CA THR A 31 3.03 19.28 6.53
C THR A 31 2.40 17.98 6.04
N ALA A 32 1.96 17.08 6.95
CA ALA A 32 1.27 15.84 6.58
C ALA A 32 -0.02 16.12 5.80
N HIS A 33 -0.84 17.07 6.27
CA HIS A 33 -2.08 17.44 5.60
C HIS A 33 -1.83 18.03 4.21
N GLU A 34 -0.87 18.95 4.07
CA GLU A 34 -0.52 19.53 2.77
C GLU A 34 0.13 18.51 1.82
N ALA A 35 0.95 17.58 2.35
CA ALA A 35 1.60 16.53 1.57
C ALA A 35 0.61 15.53 0.98
N ALA A 36 -0.57 15.34 1.59
CA ALA A 36 -1.61 14.42 1.12
C ALA A 36 -2.04 14.67 -0.34
N ARG A 37 -1.93 15.92 -0.85
CA ARG A 37 -2.21 16.24 -2.27
C ARG A 37 -1.28 15.53 -3.26
N TYR A 38 -0.12 15.04 -2.80
CA TYR A 38 0.84 14.28 -3.60
C TYR A 38 0.61 12.76 -3.59
N MET A 39 -0.42 12.26 -2.88
CA MET A 39 -0.75 10.83 -2.86
C MET A 39 -0.88 10.21 -4.27
N PRO A 40 -1.49 10.87 -5.28
CA PRO A 40 -1.54 10.29 -6.62
C PRO A 40 -0.15 10.05 -7.24
N LEU A 41 0.81 10.95 -7.01
CA LEU A 41 2.18 10.78 -7.49
C LEU A 41 2.92 9.67 -6.74
N VAL A 42 2.74 9.59 -5.41
CA VAL A 42 3.29 8.48 -4.61
C VAL A 42 2.67 7.15 -5.03
N GLY A 43 1.36 7.12 -5.29
CA GLY A 43 0.68 5.94 -5.81
C GLY A 43 1.22 5.50 -7.18
N ALA A 44 1.48 6.47 -8.09
CA ALA A 44 2.10 6.19 -9.39
C ALA A 44 3.54 5.64 -9.24
N LEU A 45 4.32 6.16 -8.27
CA LEU A 45 5.65 5.64 -7.96
C LEU A 45 5.60 4.19 -7.48
N ILE A 46 4.73 3.89 -6.50
CA ILE A 46 4.57 2.54 -5.94
C ILE A 46 4.07 1.57 -7.01
N GLY A 47 3.03 1.96 -7.75
CA GLY A 47 2.48 1.18 -8.86
C GLY A 47 3.50 0.96 -9.97
N GLY A 48 4.32 1.96 -10.28
CA GLY A 48 5.44 1.87 -11.23
C GLY A 48 6.48 0.84 -10.81
N CYS A 49 6.87 0.80 -9.53
CA CYS A 49 7.77 -0.24 -9.00
C CYS A 49 7.17 -1.64 -9.21
N GLY A 50 5.89 -1.82 -8.87
CA GLY A 50 5.19 -3.09 -9.10
C GLY A 50 5.12 -3.48 -10.58
N ALA A 51 4.80 -2.51 -11.46
CA ALA A 51 4.72 -2.74 -12.90
C ALA A 51 6.07 -3.16 -13.51
N VAL A 52 7.16 -2.53 -13.07
CA VAL A 52 8.51 -2.92 -13.51
C VAL A 52 8.84 -4.35 -13.09
N VAL A 53 8.57 -4.71 -11.83
CA VAL A 53 8.81 -6.08 -11.34
C VAL A 53 7.93 -7.08 -12.07
N TYR A 54 6.65 -6.75 -12.31
CA TYR A 54 5.76 -7.58 -13.12
C TYR A 54 6.32 -7.80 -14.52
N ALA A 55 6.72 -6.72 -15.21
CA ALA A 55 7.25 -6.80 -16.56
C ALA A 55 8.54 -7.64 -16.63
N LEU A 56 9.46 -7.46 -15.70
CA LEU A 56 10.67 -8.27 -15.62
C LEU A 56 10.36 -9.75 -15.37
N ALA A 57 9.48 -10.04 -14.43
CA ALA A 57 9.08 -11.42 -14.13
C ALA A 57 8.38 -12.10 -15.33
N PHE A 58 7.41 -11.41 -15.92
CA PHE A 58 6.57 -11.98 -16.97
C PHE A 58 7.29 -12.04 -18.35
N PHE A 59 7.87 -10.91 -18.81
CA PHE A 59 8.45 -10.83 -20.15
C PHE A 59 9.89 -11.32 -20.21
N LEU A 60 10.72 -11.04 -19.20
CA LEU A 60 12.14 -11.41 -19.21
C LEU A 60 12.36 -12.81 -18.64
N LEU A 61 11.82 -13.09 -17.44
CA LEU A 61 11.99 -14.39 -16.77
C LEU A 61 10.96 -15.44 -17.22
N ARG A 62 9.96 -15.06 -18.04
CA ARG A 62 8.92 -15.94 -18.55
C ARG A 62 8.13 -16.68 -17.45
N LEU A 63 7.96 -16.05 -16.29
CA LEU A 63 7.19 -16.63 -15.19
C LEU A 63 5.69 -16.57 -15.49
N PRO A 64 4.89 -17.48 -14.90
CA PRO A 64 3.43 -17.44 -15.01
C PRO A 64 2.84 -16.10 -14.52
N PRO A 65 1.71 -15.62 -15.09
CA PRO A 65 1.06 -14.37 -14.69
C PRO A 65 0.79 -14.28 -13.18
N SER A 66 0.37 -15.39 -12.56
CA SER A 66 0.10 -15.46 -11.12
C SER A 66 1.35 -15.20 -10.27
N VAL A 67 2.48 -15.80 -10.64
CA VAL A 67 3.75 -15.60 -9.95
C VAL A 67 4.25 -14.16 -10.15
N SER A 68 4.15 -13.62 -11.37
CA SER A 68 4.52 -12.24 -11.68
C SER A 68 3.67 -11.24 -10.88
N SER A 69 2.36 -11.52 -10.71
CA SER A 69 1.45 -10.70 -9.90
C SER A 69 1.82 -10.74 -8.42
N VAL A 70 2.16 -11.90 -7.88
CA VAL A 70 2.61 -12.04 -6.48
C VAL A 70 3.88 -11.22 -6.25
N LEU A 71 4.88 -11.33 -7.14
CA LEU A 71 6.14 -10.57 -7.02
C LEU A 71 5.91 -9.06 -7.09
N ALA A 72 5.05 -8.61 -8.01
CA ALA A 72 4.69 -7.20 -8.12
C ALA A 72 4.02 -6.68 -6.85
N LEU A 73 3.00 -7.39 -6.33
CA LEU A 73 2.31 -7.00 -5.09
C LEU A 73 3.24 -7.03 -3.88
N SER A 74 4.10 -8.06 -3.77
CA SER A 74 5.09 -8.13 -2.69
C SER A 74 6.03 -6.92 -2.72
N THR A 75 6.46 -6.49 -3.91
CA THR A 75 7.28 -5.29 -4.07
C THR A 75 6.55 -4.05 -3.57
N MET A 76 5.28 -3.86 -3.95
CA MET A 76 4.48 -2.72 -3.50
C MET A 76 4.31 -2.71 -1.97
N ILE A 77 4.04 -3.88 -1.35
CA ILE A 77 3.92 -4.03 0.10
C ILE A 77 5.25 -3.69 0.80
N VAL A 78 6.38 -4.16 0.28
CA VAL A 78 7.70 -3.85 0.85
C VAL A 78 8.00 -2.35 0.73
N VAL A 79 7.71 -1.72 -0.41
CA VAL A 79 7.92 -0.29 -0.63
C VAL A 79 7.09 0.56 0.31
N THR A 80 5.83 0.19 0.57
CA THR A 80 4.95 0.90 1.51
C THR A 80 5.17 0.50 2.97
N GLY A 81 5.87 -0.61 3.22
CA GLY A 81 6.00 -1.18 4.56
C GLY A 81 4.70 -1.75 5.11
N ALA A 82 3.84 -2.26 4.22
CA ALA A 82 2.52 -2.81 4.54
C ALA A 82 1.52 -1.80 5.15
N PHE A 83 1.79 -0.49 5.05
CA PHE A 83 0.98 0.57 5.67
C PHE A 83 -0.52 0.48 5.34
N HIS A 84 -0.86 0.14 4.09
CA HIS A 84 -2.25 0.04 3.65
C HIS A 84 -2.89 -1.28 4.07
N GLU A 85 -2.14 -2.36 4.06
CA GLU A 85 -2.57 -3.69 4.47
C GLU A 85 -2.83 -3.74 5.98
N ASP A 86 -1.98 -3.08 6.76
CA ASP A 86 -2.12 -2.91 8.21
C ASP A 86 -3.40 -2.15 8.55
N GLY A 87 -3.58 -0.95 7.98
CA GLY A 87 -4.80 -0.17 8.19
C GLY A 87 -6.08 -0.87 7.72
N PHE A 88 -6.01 -1.71 6.67
CA PHE A 88 -7.15 -2.52 6.24
C PHE A 88 -7.43 -3.67 7.22
N SER A 89 -6.40 -4.30 7.75
CA SER A 89 -6.51 -5.32 8.80
C SER A 89 -7.18 -4.74 10.05
N ASP A 90 -6.70 -3.60 10.54
CA ASP A 90 -7.24 -2.90 11.71
C ASP A 90 -8.71 -2.52 11.52
N PHE A 91 -9.04 -2.03 10.32
CA PHE A 91 -10.42 -1.72 9.96
C PHE A 91 -11.33 -2.96 10.07
N LEU A 92 -10.91 -4.08 9.51
CA LEU A 92 -11.69 -5.32 9.55
C LEU A 92 -11.83 -5.87 10.97
N ASP A 93 -10.78 -5.84 11.77
CA ASP A 93 -10.84 -6.28 13.17
C ASP A 93 -11.72 -5.33 14.00
N GLY A 94 -11.60 -4.03 13.80
CA GLY A 94 -12.41 -3.04 14.47
C GLY A 94 -13.91 -3.22 14.22
N PHE A 95 -14.30 -3.32 12.94
CA PHE A 95 -15.70 -3.45 12.55
C PHE A 95 -16.24 -4.89 12.69
N GLY A 96 -15.39 -5.90 12.63
CA GLY A 96 -15.77 -7.29 12.85
C GLY A 96 -15.95 -7.67 14.32
N GLY A 97 -15.18 -7.05 15.20
CA GLY A 97 -15.18 -7.34 16.65
C GLY A 97 -15.80 -6.27 17.57
N GLY A 98 -15.95 -5.03 17.06
CA GLY A 98 -16.46 -3.91 17.84
C GLY A 98 -17.97 -3.78 17.81
N THR A 99 -18.60 -3.60 18.96
CA THR A 99 -20.06 -3.40 19.12
C THR A 99 -20.43 -1.95 19.40
N SER A 100 -19.47 -1.08 19.71
CA SER A 100 -19.63 0.36 19.89
C SER A 100 -18.49 1.10 19.20
N ARG A 101 -18.69 2.41 18.95
CA ARG A 101 -17.65 3.26 18.35
C ARG A 101 -16.34 3.25 19.17
N GLU A 102 -16.48 3.34 20.48
CA GLU A 102 -15.34 3.35 21.40
C GLU A 102 -14.56 2.02 21.30
N ARG A 103 -15.27 0.89 21.27
CA ARG A 103 -14.66 -0.44 21.14
C ARG A 103 -14.02 -0.66 19.80
N VAL A 104 -14.62 -0.20 18.70
CA VAL A 104 -14.01 -0.22 17.36
C VAL A 104 -12.67 0.52 17.36
N LEU A 105 -12.66 1.77 17.88
CA LEU A 105 -11.43 2.58 17.94
C LEU A 105 -10.37 2.01 18.87
N GLU A 106 -10.77 1.32 19.93
CA GLU A 106 -9.84 0.61 20.82
C GLU A 106 -9.17 -0.56 20.08
N ILE A 107 -9.95 -1.40 19.39
CA ILE A 107 -9.43 -2.53 18.61
C ILE A 107 -8.49 -2.03 17.51
N MET A 108 -8.85 -0.99 16.75
CA MET A 108 -8.02 -0.40 15.69
C MET A 108 -6.70 0.22 16.20
N LYS A 109 -6.55 0.45 17.50
CA LYS A 109 -5.30 0.94 18.12
C LYS A 109 -4.45 -0.18 18.71
N ASP A 110 -5.00 -1.38 18.80
CA ASP A 110 -4.28 -2.56 19.27
C ASP A 110 -3.34 -3.04 18.15
N SER A 111 -2.09 -3.27 18.48
CA SER A 111 -1.07 -3.77 17.52
C SER A 111 -1.20 -5.27 17.19
N HIS A 112 -2.19 -5.97 17.77
CA HIS A 112 -2.42 -7.39 17.51
C HIS A 112 -3.42 -7.57 16.38
N ALA A 113 -3.02 -8.31 15.35
CA ALA A 113 -3.94 -8.70 14.28
C ALA A 113 -4.95 -9.73 14.79
N GLY A 114 -6.23 -9.45 14.61
CA GLY A 114 -7.32 -10.36 14.91
C GLY A 114 -7.67 -11.28 13.74
N ALA A 115 -8.64 -12.16 13.96
CA ALA A 115 -9.05 -13.13 12.94
C ALA A 115 -9.69 -12.47 11.71
N PHE A 116 -10.51 -11.44 11.89
CA PHE A 116 -11.15 -10.71 10.78
C PHE A 116 -10.12 -10.00 9.91
N GLY A 117 -9.14 -9.31 10.52
CA GLY A 117 -8.06 -8.63 9.83
C GLY A 117 -7.20 -9.60 9.04
N MET A 118 -6.76 -10.70 9.66
CA MET A 118 -5.95 -11.72 8.98
C MET A 118 -6.67 -12.33 7.79
N ILE A 119 -7.90 -12.83 7.98
CA ILE A 119 -8.67 -13.47 6.91
C ILE A 119 -8.96 -12.48 5.79
N GLY A 120 -9.42 -11.27 6.13
CA GLY A 120 -9.77 -10.26 5.13
C GLY A 120 -8.58 -9.78 4.32
N THR A 121 -7.42 -9.58 4.97
CA THR A 121 -6.19 -9.19 4.27
C THR A 121 -5.72 -10.30 3.32
N VAL A 122 -5.76 -11.56 3.73
CA VAL A 122 -5.44 -12.69 2.84
C VAL A 122 -6.39 -12.73 1.65
N MET A 123 -7.70 -12.61 1.88
CA MET A 123 -8.69 -12.62 0.80
C MET A 123 -8.51 -11.44 -0.17
N GLN A 124 -8.22 -10.25 0.34
CA GLN A 124 -7.93 -9.08 -0.49
C GLN A 124 -6.68 -9.27 -1.35
N LEU A 125 -5.60 -9.82 -0.78
CA LEU A 125 -4.37 -10.08 -1.53
C LEU A 125 -4.56 -11.16 -2.60
N LEU A 126 -5.29 -12.23 -2.28
CA LEU A 126 -5.67 -13.26 -3.26
C LEU A 126 -6.49 -12.67 -4.41
N LEU A 127 -7.47 -11.83 -4.11
CA LEU A 127 -8.28 -11.15 -5.12
C LEU A 127 -7.42 -10.26 -6.03
N LYS A 128 -6.50 -9.47 -5.46
CA LYS A 128 -5.55 -8.66 -6.23
C LYS A 128 -4.71 -9.52 -7.18
N VAL A 129 -4.16 -10.66 -6.70
CA VAL A 129 -3.39 -11.59 -7.53
C VAL A 129 -4.25 -12.16 -8.66
N CYS A 130 -5.47 -12.61 -8.38
CA CYS A 130 -6.37 -13.16 -9.38
C CYS A 130 -6.70 -12.10 -10.46
N CYS A 131 -7.06 -10.89 -10.06
CA CYS A 131 -7.39 -9.81 -11.00
C CYS A 131 -6.19 -9.42 -11.88
N LEU A 132 -5.00 -9.23 -11.29
CA LEU A 132 -3.80 -8.89 -12.05
C LEU A 132 -3.40 -10.02 -13.02
N SER A 133 -3.50 -11.28 -12.59
CA SER A 133 -3.20 -12.43 -13.45
C SER A 133 -4.16 -12.53 -14.63
N ALA A 134 -5.42 -12.18 -14.43
CA ALA A 134 -6.43 -12.21 -15.49
C ALA A 134 -6.19 -11.17 -16.58
N LEU A 135 -5.58 -10.02 -16.27
CA LEU A 135 -5.29 -8.96 -17.25
C LEU A 135 -4.32 -9.40 -18.36
N THR A 136 -3.46 -10.36 -18.07
CA THR A 136 -2.44 -10.86 -19.04
C THR A 136 -2.74 -12.24 -19.56
N SER A 137 -3.81 -12.87 -19.08
CA SER A 137 -4.32 -14.12 -19.67
C SER A 137 -5.17 -13.79 -20.88
N PRO A 138 -5.02 -14.50 -22.02
CA PRO A 138 -5.93 -14.32 -23.14
C PRO A 138 -7.36 -14.61 -22.65
N ILE A 139 -8.26 -13.66 -22.87
CA ILE A 139 -9.70 -13.87 -22.63
C ILE A 139 -10.13 -14.97 -23.61
N PRO A 140 -10.75 -16.05 -23.15
CA PRO A 140 -11.17 -17.14 -24.00
C PRO A 140 -12.25 -16.71 -25.01
#